data_3488f5ed06fcf2aa8458b2e285ed9d7f
#
_entry.id   3488f5ed06fcf2aa8458b2e285ed9d7f
#
_cell.length_a   1.000
_cell.length_b   1.000
_cell.length_c   1.000
_cell.angle_alpha   90.00
_cell.angle_beta   90.00
_cell.angle_gamma   90.00
#
_symmetry.space_group_name_H-M   'P 1'
#
loop_
_entity.id
_entity.type
_entity.pdbx_description
1 polymer ?
#
loop_
_entity_poly.entity_id
_entity_poly.type
_entity_poly.pdbx_seq_one_letter_code
_entity_poly.pdbx_strand_id
1 'polypeptide(L)'
;PTTADLDHLAGDEGVRFTLEALVENDVVTRFDEGREPVYGIADDQQLSAAYYRNTVVHFFITGAIAELSLIHATEGERNEFLPRFWDEVMRMRDLFKFEFFFPEKEAFREEVRESLDLNHRNWEQRIENYELDPDEMIRRSRPYLSHRVLRPFLESYRVVADQLATLPPSEPFEEKRFLKDCLGLGRQYELQKRIHASDSVSKALFQTALKLAKNRDLLGEGDESLAQARLAFADEIVDAVRRADVIVALAAGRRARL
;
A
#
# COMPACT_ATOMS: atom_id res chain seq x y z
N PRO A 1 -6.71 2.15 -28.75
CA PRO A 1 -5.32 1.74 -28.96
C PRO A 1 -5.28 0.31 -29.44
N THR A 2 -4.53 0.04 -30.49
CA THR A 2 -4.30 -1.29 -30.98
C THR A 2 -3.24 -1.99 -30.12
N THR A 3 -3.14 -3.32 -30.15
CA THR A 3 -2.10 -4.07 -29.43
C THR A 3 -0.68 -3.57 -29.81
N ALA A 4 -0.49 -3.15 -31.07
CA ALA A 4 0.75 -2.57 -31.55
C ALA A 4 1.11 -1.23 -30.88
N ASP A 5 0.10 -0.39 -30.53
CA ASP A 5 0.32 0.87 -29.83
C ASP A 5 0.77 0.62 -28.38
N LEU A 6 0.27 -0.46 -27.75
CA LEU A 6 0.64 -0.87 -26.38
C LEU A 6 2.05 -1.48 -26.34
N ASP A 7 2.43 -2.27 -27.35
CA ASP A 7 3.76 -2.84 -27.46
C ASP A 7 4.84 -1.76 -27.66
N HIS A 8 4.50 -0.67 -28.38
CA HIS A 8 5.41 0.48 -28.55
C HIS A 8 5.59 1.27 -27.23
N LEU A 9 4.57 1.31 -26.38
CA LEU A 9 4.64 1.97 -25.07
C LEU A 9 5.35 1.12 -24.00
N ALA A 10 5.46 -0.20 -24.19
CA ALA A 10 6.02 -1.11 -23.19
C ALA A 10 7.56 -1.15 -23.15
N GLY A 11 8.25 -0.60 -24.18
CA GLY A 11 9.71 -0.54 -24.25
C GLY A 11 10.32 0.71 -23.62
N ASP A 12 11.66 0.72 -23.46
CA ASP A 12 12.41 1.86 -22.94
C ASP A 12 12.15 3.15 -23.74
N GLU A 13 11.92 3.04 -25.03
CA GLU A 13 11.56 4.15 -25.92
C GLU A 13 10.18 4.73 -25.58
N GLY A 14 9.19 3.88 -25.32
CA GLY A 14 7.84 4.31 -24.92
C GLY A 14 7.83 4.99 -23.57
N VAL A 15 8.58 4.47 -22.59
CA VAL A 15 8.75 5.10 -21.29
C VAL A 15 9.41 6.47 -21.44
N ARG A 16 10.47 6.58 -22.23
CA ARG A 16 11.16 7.85 -22.48
C ARG A 16 10.27 8.86 -23.16
N PHE A 17 9.55 8.46 -24.21
CA PHE A 17 8.59 9.32 -24.91
C PHE A 17 7.50 9.83 -23.95
N THR A 18 6.96 8.95 -23.09
CA THR A 18 5.95 9.33 -22.10
C THR A 18 6.51 10.32 -21.06
N LEU A 19 7.74 10.10 -20.58
CA LEU A 19 8.41 11.00 -19.63
C LEU A 19 8.67 12.38 -20.27
N GLU A 20 9.09 12.44 -21.52
CA GLU A 20 9.31 13.69 -22.25
C GLU A 20 7.99 14.46 -22.41
N ALA A 21 6.90 13.77 -22.78
CA ALA A 21 5.58 14.40 -22.87
C ALA A 21 5.09 14.94 -21.50
N LEU A 22 5.39 14.25 -20.40
CA LEU A 22 5.07 14.73 -19.05
C LEU A 22 5.93 15.93 -18.64
N VAL A 23 7.18 16.01 -19.10
CA VAL A 23 8.05 17.19 -18.88
C VAL A 23 7.54 18.39 -19.69
N GLU A 24 7.16 18.19 -20.97
CA GLU A 24 6.60 19.25 -21.81
C GLU A 24 5.29 19.84 -21.26
N ASN A 25 4.55 19.05 -20.47
CA ASN A 25 3.32 19.49 -19.81
C ASN A 25 3.51 19.91 -18.34
N ASP A 26 4.74 20.16 -17.91
CA ASP A 26 5.10 20.60 -16.55
C ASP A 26 4.64 19.67 -15.41
N VAL A 27 4.27 18.42 -15.72
CA VAL A 27 3.86 17.42 -14.70
C VAL A 27 5.07 16.80 -14.01
N VAL A 28 6.16 16.65 -14.77
CA VAL A 28 7.41 16.05 -14.31
C VAL A 28 8.56 17.01 -14.60
N THR A 29 9.46 17.17 -13.66
CA THR A 29 10.73 17.89 -13.84
C THR A 29 11.82 16.92 -14.26
N ARG A 30 12.72 17.36 -15.11
CA ARG A 30 13.90 16.62 -15.55
C ARG A 30 15.16 17.32 -15.10
N PHE A 31 16.08 16.58 -14.51
CA PHE A 31 17.40 17.05 -14.11
C PHE A 31 18.47 16.28 -14.89
N ASP A 32 19.25 16.95 -15.72
CA ASP A 32 20.20 16.38 -16.67
C ASP A 32 21.70 16.58 -16.30
N GLU A 33 22.00 17.22 -15.15
CA GLU A 33 23.39 17.51 -14.74
C GLU A 33 24.16 16.31 -14.18
N GLY A 34 23.57 15.10 -14.25
CA GLY A 34 24.16 13.85 -13.77
C GLY A 34 24.59 12.90 -14.91
N ARG A 35 25.01 11.68 -14.54
CA ARG A 35 25.33 10.62 -15.52
C ARG A 35 24.12 10.13 -16.27
N GLU A 36 22.96 10.20 -15.64
CA GLU A 36 21.67 9.79 -16.19
C GLU A 36 20.63 10.86 -15.85
N PRO A 37 19.65 11.08 -16.70
CA PRO A 37 18.56 12.02 -16.42
C PRO A 37 17.75 11.52 -15.23
N VAL A 38 17.45 12.41 -14.28
CA VAL A 38 16.60 12.14 -13.13
C VAL A 38 15.28 12.88 -13.32
N TYR A 39 14.18 12.14 -13.19
CA TYR A 39 12.84 12.70 -13.28
C TYR A 39 12.21 12.80 -11.89
N GLY A 40 11.55 13.92 -11.64
CA GLY A 40 10.84 14.18 -10.37
C GLY A 40 9.49 14.82 -10.62
N ILE A 41 8.60 14.73 -9.64
CA ILE A 41 7.32 15.43 -9.65
C ILE A 41 7.51 16.73 -8.87
N ALA A 42 7.20 17.88 -9.47
CA ALA A 42 7.29 19.17 -8.82
C ALA A 42 6.32 19.26 -7.62
N ASP A 43 6.67 20.01 -6.59
CA ASP A 43 5.89 20.09 -5.34
C ASP A 43 4.46 20.57 -5.56
N ASP A 44 4.26 21.49 -6.50
CA ASP A 44 2.95 22.01 -6.89
C ASP A 44 2.13 21.04 -7.76
N GLN A 45 2.77 20.01 -8.34
CA GLN A 45 2.14 18.99 -9.17
C GLN A 45 1.82 17.68 -8.41
N GLN A 46 2.16 17.59 -7.13
CA GLN A 46 1.95 16.37 -6.32
C GLN A 46 0.48 15.93 -6.30
N LEU A 47 -0.46 16.85 -6.18
CA LEU A 47 -1.90 16.53 -6.18
C LEU A 47 -2.38 16.05 -7.55
N SER A 48 -1.92 16.66 -8.63
CA SER A 48 -2.25 16.24 -10.00
C SER A 48 -1.69 14.84 -10.28
N ALA A 49 -0.44 14.58 -9.89
CA ALA A 49 0.18 13.28 -10.02
C ALA A 49 -0.54 12.21 -9.20
N ALA A 50 -0.98 12.53 -7.98
CA ALA A 50 -1.77 11.63 -7.15
C ALA A 50 -3.13 11.32 -7.79
N TYR A 51 -3.79 12.30 -8.41
CA TYR A 51 -5.03 12.08 -9.14
C TYR A 51 -4.83 11.07 -10.29
N TYR A 52 -3.83 11.28 -11.16
CA TYR A 52 -3.54 10.36 -12.26
C TYR A 52 -3.12 8.97 -11.77
N ARG A 53 -2.29 8.90 -10.73
CA ARG A 53 -1.94 7.62 -10.08
C ARG A 53 -3.20 6.87 -9.64
N ASN A 54 -4.16 7.56 -9.03
CA ASN A 54 -5.37 6.93 -8.52
C ASN A 54 -6.30 6.39 -9.63
N THR A 55 -6.19 6.89 -10.87
CA THR A 55 -6.95 6.34 -12.01
C THR A 55 -6.44 4.96 -12.45
N VAL A 56 -5.19 4.64 -12.19
CA VAL A 56 -4.55 3.37 -12.61
C VAL A 56 -4.15 2.47 -11.43
N VAL A 57 -4.28 2.94 -10.21
CA VAL A 57 -3.80 2.23 -9.01
C VAL A 57 -4.42 0.85 -8.85
N HIS A 58 -5.68 0.68 -9.27
CA HIS A 58 -6.42 -0.58 -9.17
C HIS A 58 -5.75 -1.74 -9.93
N PHE A 59 -4.98 -1.48 -10.98
CA PHE A 59 -4.22 -2.51 -11.70
C PHE A 59 -3.03 -3.06 -10.90
N PHE A 60 -2.61 -2.36 -9.87
CA PHE A 60 -1.43 -2.70 -9.06
C PHE A 60 -1.77 -3.20 -7.66
N ILE A 61 -3.05 -3.11 -7.24
CA ILE A 61 -3.47 -3.44 -5.87
C ILE A 61 -3.22 -4.91 -5.55
N THR A 62 -3.58 -5.82 -6.45
CA THR A 62 -3.43 -7.27 -6.24
C THR A 62 -1.96 -7.63 -6.01
N GLY A 63 -1.06 -7.15 -6.86
CA GLY A 63 0.39 -7.36 -6.69
C GLY A 63 0.95 -6.68 -5.43
N ALA A 64 0.48 -5.48 -5.10
CA ALA A 64 0.90 -4.76 -3.90
C ALA A 64 0.47 -5.47 -2.60
N ILE A 65 -0.74 -6.01 -2.56
CA ILE A 65 -1.22 -6.85 -1.44
C ILE A 65 -0.38 -8.13 -1.35
N ALA A 66 -0.12 -8.80 -2.47
CA ALA A 66 0.70 -10.00 -2.50
C ALA A 66 2.11 -9.74 -1.94
N GLU A 67 2.77 -8.63 -2.30
CA GLU A 67 4.10 -8.26 -1.76
C GLU A 67 4.09 -8.12 -0.23
N LEU A 68 3.12 -7.40 0.36
CA LEU A 68 3.03 -7.24 1.81
C LEU A 68 2.71 -8.57 2.51
N SER A 69 1.89 -9.41 1.88
CA SER A 69 1.53 -10.73 2.40
C SER A 69 2.72 -11.71 2.35
N LEU A 70 3.57 -11.62 1.33
CA LEU A 70 4.83 -12.37 1.28
C LEU A 70 5.75 -12.00 2.44
N ILE A 71 5.93 -10.70 2.73
CA ILE A 71 6.74 -10.26 3.88
C ILE A 71 6.16 -10.82 5.18
N HIS A 72 4.83 -10.69 5.39
CA HIS A 72 4.18 -11.23 6.59
C HIS A 72 4.40 -12.73 6.75
N ALA A 73 4.27 -13.50 5.68
CA ALA A 73 4.40 -14.94 5.72
C ALA A 73 5.84 -15.40 6.03
N THR A 74 6.86 -14.65 5.61
CA THR A 74 8.27 -14.96 5.93
C THR A 74 8.67 -14.68 7.37
N GLU A 75 7.86 -13.93 8.14
CA GLU A 75 8.09 -13.68 9.56
C GLU A 75 7.70 -14.87 10.46
N GLY A 76 7.02 -15.88 9.91
CA GLY A 76 6.64 -17.11 10.60
C GLY A 76 7.51 -18.31 10.23
N GLU A 77 7.11 -19.47 10.75
CA GLU A 77 7.76 -20.72 10.39
C GLU A 77 7.45 -21.11 8.94
N ARG A 78 8.41 -21.80 8.29
CA ARG A 78 8.29 -22.13 6.87
C ARG A 78 7.11 -23.06 6.54
N ASN A 79 6.78 -23.98 7.43
CA ASN A 79 5.63 -24.87 7.28
C ASN A 79 4.28 -24.15 7.38
N GLU A 80 4.25 -22.96 7.95
CA GLU A 80 3.06 -22.12 8.07
C GLU A 80 2.99 -21.03 6.98
N PHE A 81 3.96 -20.97 6.08
CA PHE A 81 4.08 -19.90 5.11
C PHE A 81 2.81 -19.71 4.26
N LEU A 82 2.30 -20.76 3.61
CA LEU A 82 1.12 -20.63 2.74
C LEU A 82 -0.15 -20.28 3.51
N PRO A 83 -0.49 -20.93 4.65
CA PRO A 83 -1.60 -20.48 5.46
C PRO A 83 -1.50 -19.01 5.86
N ARG A 84 -0.36 -18.57 6.41
CA ARG A 84 -0.11 -17.18 6.81
C ARG A 84 -0.21 -16.20 5.63
N PHE A 85 0.32 -16.58 4.47
CA PHE A 85 0.24 -15.78 3.26
C PHE A 85 -1.21 -15.53 2.86
N TRP A 86 -2.02 -16.59 2.77
CA TRP A 86 -3.41 -16.46 2.34
C TRP A 86 -4.30 -15.77 3.37
N ASP A 87 -4.07 -15.98 4.65
CA ASP A 87 -4.75 -15.26 5.72
C ASP A 87 -4.47 -13.76 5.64
N GLU A 88 -3.21 -13.38 5.40
CA GLU A 88 -2.81 -12.00 5.24
C GLU A 88 -3.39 -11.36 3.97
N VAL A 89 -3.39 -12.06 2.84
CA VAL A 89 -4.03 -11.60 1.60
C VAL A 89 -5.51 -11.26 1.85
N MET A 90 -6.24 -12.11 2.56
CA MET A 90 -7.64 -11.88 2.88
C MET A 90 -7.82 -10.75 3.90
N ARG A 91 -6.91 -10.62 4.85
CA ARG A 91 -6.90 -9.52 5.83
C ARG A 91 -6.67 -8.17 5.15
N MET A 92 -5.70 -8.09 4.23
CA MET A 92 -5.42 -6.87 3.46
C MET A 92 -6.57 -6.50 2.52
N ARG A 93 -7.20 -7.50 1.87
CA ARG A 93 -8.43 -7.29 1.10
C ARG A 93 -9.55 -6.70 1.97
N ASP A 94 -9.75 -7.23 3.17
CA ASP A 94 -10.75 -6.70 4.11
C ASP A 94 -10.40 -5.29 4.60
N LEU A 95 -9.13 -5.01 4.83
CA LEU A 95 -8.64 -3.70 5.24
C LEU A 95 -8.99 -2.62 4.20
N PHE A 96 -8.85 -2.93 2.92
CA PHE A 96 -9.04 -1.97 1.83
C PHE A 96 -10.40 -2.06 1.12
N LYS A 97 -11.36 -2.84 1.63
CA LYS A 97 -12.65 -3.07 0.98
C LYS A 97 -13.51 -1.82 0.75
N PHE A 98 -13.23 -0.73 1.44
CA PHE A 98 -13.91 0.55 1.24
C PHE A 98 -13.12 1.53 0.36
N GLU A 99 -11.88 1.20 0.01
CA GLU A 99 -11.05 1.98 -0.92
C GLU A 99 -11.10 1.43 -2.34
N PHE A 100 -11.09 0.10 -2.47
CA PHE A 100 -10.98 -0.56 -3.75
C PHE A 100 -12.10 -1.57 -3.96
N PHE A 101 -12.38 -1.79 -5.23
CA PHE A 101 -13.31 -2.84 -5.63
C PHE A 101 -12.54 -4.17 -5.75
N PHE A 102 -12.97 -5.16 -4.99
CA PHE A 102 -12.41 -6.50 -5.05
C PHE A 102 -13.45 -7.48 -5.58
N PRO A 103 -13.06 -8.46 -6.39
CA PRO A 103 -13.94 -9.55 -6.76
C PRO A 103 -14.28 -10.42 -5.54
N GLU A 104 -15.12 -11.41 -5.73
CA GLU A 104 -15.41 -12.44 -4.72
C GLU A 104 -14.11 -13.10 -4.25
N LYS A 105 -14.12 -13.63 -3.01
CA LYS A 105 -12.90 -14.09 -2.32
C LYS A 105 -12.09 -15.10 -3.15
N GLU A 106 -12.75 -16.07 -3.77
CA GLU A 106 -12.06 -17.10 -4.55
C GLU A 106 -11.46 -16.52 -5.85
N ALA A 107 -12.20 -15.63 -6.52
CA ALA A 107 -11.69 -14.94 -7.70
C ALA A 107 -10.50 -14.03 -7.36
N PHE A 108 -10.53 -13.36 -6.20
CA PHE A 108 -9.41 -12.56 -5.75
C PHE A 108 -8.17 -13.42 -5.42
N ARG A 109 -8.36 -14.60 -4.82
CA ARG A 109 -7.27 -15.56 -4.62
C ARG A 109 -6.63 -15.97 -5.94
N GLU A 110 -7.46 -16.22 -6.95
CA GLU A 110 -6.95 -16.58 -8.29
C GLU A 110 -6.16 -15.44 -8.93
N GLU A 111 -6.65 -14.19 -8.86
CA GLU A 111 -5.89 -13.02 -9.32
C GLU A 111 -4.53 -12.87 -8.64
N VAL A 112 -4.46 -13.11 -7.33
CA VAL A 112 -3.20 -13.10 -6.57
C VAL A 112 -2.28 -14.23 -7.03
N ARG A 113 -2.84 -15.44 -7.22
CA ARG A 113 -2.06 -16.61 -7.70
C ARG A 113 -1.46 -16.34 -9.07
N GLU A 114 -2.27 -15.88 -10.02
CA GLU A 114 -1.84 -15.51 -11.37
C GLU A 114 -0.78 -14.41 -11.36
N SER A 115 -0.96 -13.38 -10.53
CA SER A 115 -0.01 -12.28 -10.39
C SER A 115 1.38 -12.77 -9.94
N LEU A 116 1.44 -13.73 -9.03
CA LEU A 116 2.70 -14.32 -8.56
C LEU A 116 3.27 -15.33 -9.56
N ASP A 117 2.42 -16.07 -10.26
CA ASP A 117 2.82 -17.03 -11.29
C ASP A 117 3.53 -16.37 -12.48
N LEU A 118 3.28 -15.10 -12.77
CA LEU A 118 4.02 -14.35 -13.79
C LEU A 118 5.53 -14.34 -13.53
N ASN A 119 5.95 -14.32 -12.29
CA ASN A 119 7.36 -14.30 -11.90
C ASN A 119 7.88 -15.66 -11.43
N HIS A 120 7.01 -16.52 -10.89
CA HIS A 120 7.34 -17.79 -10.26
C HIS A 120 6.29 -18.86 -10.56
N ARG A 121 6.36 -19.45 -11.75
CA ARG A 121 5.42 -20.50 -12.18
C ARG A 121 5.25 -21.58 -11.13
N ASN A 122 3.99 -21.97 -10.84
CA ASN A 122 3.62 -23.00 -9.85
C ASN A 122 4.21 -22.73 -8.47
N TRP A 123 4.27 -21.46 -8.07
CA TRP A 123 4.96 -21.02 -6.86
C TRP A 123 4.43 -21.70 -5.59
N GLU A 124 3.11 -21.91 -5.44
CA GLU A 124 2.53 -22.59 -4.26
C GLU A 124 3.09 -23.99 -4.12
N GLN A 125 2.99 -24.81 -5.17
CA GLN A 125 3.49 -26.17 -5.16
C GLN A 125 4.99 -26.25 -4.91
N ARG A 126 5.75 -25.30 -5.46
CA ARG A 126 7.20 -25.24 -5.25
C ARG A 126 7.58 -24.82 -3.84
N ILE A 127 6.77 -23.97 -3.19
CA ILE A 127 6.91 -23.65 -1.76
C ILE A 127 6.62 -24.87 -0.92
N GLU A 128 5.51 -25.58 -1.16
CA GLU A 128 5.13 -26.82 -0.46
C GLU A 128 6.21 -27.91 -0.58
N ASN A 129 6.79 -28.04 -1.76
CA ASN A 129 7.86 -29.02 -2.02
C ASN A 129 9.26 -28.56 -1.55
N TYR A 130 9.39 -27.38 -0.95
CA TYR A 130 10.68 -26.79 -0.57
C TYR A 130 11.64 -26.51 -1.75
N GLU A 131 11.10 -26.39 -2.97
CA GLU A 131 11.83 -26.08 -4.20
C GLU A 131 12.02 -24.57 -4.45
N LEU A 132 11.25 -23.73 -3.79
CA LEU A 132 11.31 -22.29 -3.87
C LEU A 132 11.45 -21.70 -2.47
N ASP A 133 12.46 -20.85 -2.27
CA ASP A 133 12.64 -20.09 -1.05
C ASP A 133 11.76 -18.83 -1.07
N PRO A 134 10.86 -18.62 -0.08
CA PRO A 134 10.07 -17.41 0.03
C PRO A 134 10.89 -16.12 0.00
N ASP A 135 12.04 -16.09 0.65
CA ASP A 135 12.94 -14.94 0.64
C ASP A 135 13.52 -14.65 -0.75
N GLU A 136 13.80 -15.70 -1.52
CA GLU A 136 14.21 -15.56 -2.92
C GLU A 136 13.08 -15.01 -3.77
N MET A 137 11.84 -15.46 -3.52
CA MET A 137 10.65 -15.00 -4.19
C MET A 137 10.46 -13.48 -3.99
N ILE A 138 10.57 -12.98 -2.75
CA ILE A 138 10.52 -11.56 -2.45
C ILE A 138 11.66 -10.81 -3.15
N ARG A 139 12.89 -11.31 -3.06
CA ARG A 139 14.05 -10.65 -3.66
C ARG A 139 13.96 -10.55 -5.19
N ARG A 140 13.28 -11.46 -5.85
CA ARG A 140 13.07 -11.48 -7.30
C ARG A 140 11.80 -10.78 -7.74
N SER A 141 10.85 -10.49 -6.84
CA SER A 141 9.65 -9.72 -7.17
C SER A 141 10.04 -8.31 -7.63
N ARG A 142 9.79 -8.00 -8.90
CA ARG A 142 10.09 -6.70 -9.48
C ARG A 142 8.95 -6.28 -10.41
N PRO A 143 8.65 -4.97 -10.45
CA PRO A 143 9.09 -3.90 -9.52
C PRO A 143 8.35 -4.02 -8.18
N TYR A 144 8.98 -3.59 -7.07
CA TYR A 144 8.28 -3.47 -5.80
C TYR A 144 7.27 -2.33 -5.86
N LEU A 145 6.01 -2.63 -5.62
CA LEU A 145 4.90 -1.71 -5.83
C LEU A 145 4.18 -1.30 -4.55
N SER A 146 4.11 -2.18 -3.55
CA SER A 146 3.27 -1.98 -2.37
C SER A 146 3.51 -0.67 -1.64
N HIS A 147 4.78 -0.28 -1.46
CA HIS A 147 5.15 0.98 -0.82
C HIS A 147 4.72 2.23 -1.61
N ARG A 148 4.50 2.12 -2.91
CA ARG A 148 4.05 3.23 -3.76
C ARG A 148 2.53 3.26 -3.91
N VAL A 149 1.93 2.08 -3.92
CA VAL A 149 0.51 1.88 -4.17
C VAL A 149 -0.30 2.01 -2.89
N LEU A 150 0.10 1.31 -1.82
CA LEU A 150 -0.69 1.19 -0.59
C LEU A 150 -0.31 2.19 0.51
N ARG A 151 0.90 2.77 0.46
CA ARG A 151 1.38 3.66 1.53
C ARG A 151 0.44 4.81 1.86
N PRO A 152 -0.10 5.59 0.91
CA PRO A 152 -0.99 6.70 1.25
C PRO A 152 -2.21 6.26 2.06
N PHE A 153 -2.77 5.11 1.73
CA PHE A 153 -3.92 4.53 2.42
C PHE A 153 -3.53 4.01 3.81
N LEU A 154 -2.43 3.25 3.91
CA LEU A 154 -1.93 2.72 5.18
C LEU A 154 -1.57 3.84 6.17
N GLU A 155 -0.88 4.87 5.72
CA GLU A 155 -0.51 6.03 6.54
C GLU A 155 -1.75 6.80 6.99
N SER A 156 -2.73 6.97 6.12
CA SER A 156 -4.01 7.59 6.47
C SER A 156 -4.79 6.76 7.50
N TYR A 157 -4.85 5.43 7.31
CA TYR A 157 -5.49 4.52 8.24
C TYR A 157 -4.78 4.50 9.60
N ARG A 158 -3.45 4.63 9.61
CA ARG A 158 -2.65 4.75 10.83
C ARG A 158 -3.07 5.97 11.66
N VAL A 159 -3.24 7.13 11.02
CA VAL A 159 -3.69 8.34 11.74
C VAL A 159 -5.04 8.10 12.41
N VAL A 160 -5.98 7.50 11.69
CA VAL A 160 -7.32 7.21 12.22
C VAL A 160 -7.27 6.17 13.35
N ALA A 161 -6.50 5.12 13.18
CA ALA A 161 -6.36 4.05 14.16
C ALA A 161 -5.67 4.53 15.44
N ASP A 162 -4.55 5.26 15.31
CA ASP A 162 -3.84 5.87 16.45
C ASP A 162 -4.75 6.86 17.20
N GLN A 163 -5.54 7.68 16.49
CA GLN A 163 -6.48 8.60 17.10
C GLN A 163 -7.62 7.86 17.83
N LEU A 164 -8.16 6.77 17.23
CA LEU A 164 -9.18 5.94 17.89
C LEU A 164 -8.67 5.30 19.18
N ALA A 165 -7.42 4.82 19.16
CA ALA A 165 -6.78 4.21 20.33
C ALA A 165 -6.61 5.18 21.52
N THR A 166 -6.60 6.50 21.26
CA THR A 166 -6.53 7.51 22.33
C THR A 166 -7.87 7.87 22.94
N LEU A 167 -8.99 7.51 22.30
CA LEU A 167 -10.32 7.88 22.77
C LEU A 167 -10.75 7.00 23.96
N PRO A 168 -11.22 7.61 25.07
CA PRO A 168 -11.85 6.84 26.14
C PRO A 168 -13.05 6.04 25.58
N PRO A 169 -13.18 4.75 25.93
CA PRO A 169 -14.25 3.91 25.39
C PRO A 169 -15.65 4.36 25.85
N SER A 170 -15.75 5.08 26.94
CA SER A 170 -17.03 5.60 27.51
C SER A 170 -17.47 6.95 26.93
N GLU A 171 -16.65 7.59 26.08
CA GLU A 171 -17.02 8.88 25.50
C GLU A 171 -17.83 8.71 24.21
N PRO A 172 -18.89 9.54 24.00
CA PRO A 172 -19.63 9.56 22.76
C PRO A 172 -18.73 9.92 21.58
N PHE A 173 -18.87 9.19 20.47
CA PHE A 173 -18.11 9.46 19.26
C PHE A 173 -18.73 10.61 18.46
N GLU A 174 -17.95 11.68 18.24
CA GLU A 174 -18.32 12.81 17.40
C GLU A 174 -17.44 12.88 16.14
N GLU A 175 -17.98 12.49 15.00
CA GLU A 175 -17.23 12.37 13.75
C GLU A 175 -16.54 13.66 13.32
N LYS A 176 -17.23 14.82 13.41
CA LYS A 176 -16.65 16.10 12.95
C LYS A 176 -15.43 16.51 13.76
N ARG A 177 -15.51 16.34 15.08
CA ARG A 177 -14.40 16.62 16.01
C ARG A 177 -13.26 15.64 15.73
N PHE A 178 -13.58 14.36 15.67
CA PHE A 178 -12.60 13.31 15.41
C PHE A 178 -11.81 13.54 14.11
N LEU A 179 -12.48 13.84 12.99
CA LEU A 179 -11.82 14.13 11.71
C LEU A 179 -10.92 15.37 11.77
N LYS A 180 -11.32 16.40 12.57
CA LYS A 180 -10.48 17.57 12.80
C LYS A 180 -9.21 17.19 13.58
N ASP A 181 -9.34 16.35 14.60
CA ASP A 181 -8.23 15.87 15.41
C ASP A 181 -7.29 14.97 14.57
N CYS A 182 -7.83 14.11 13.70
CA CYS A 182 -7.04 13.35 12.72
C CYS A 182 -6.24 14.25 11.78
N LEU A 183 -6.80 15.37 11.29
CA LEU A 183 -6.07 16.31 10.46
C LEU A 183 -4.90 16.95 11.23
N GLY A 184 -5.09 17.27 12.50
CA GLY A 184 -4.04 17.77 13.37
C GLY A 184 -2.94 16.74 13.60
N LEU A 185 -3.31 15.51 13.96
CA LEU A 185 -2.39 14.40 14.18
C LEU A 185 -1.64 14.02 12.89
N GLY A 186 -2.32 13.97 11.75
CA GLY A 186 -1.70 13.67 10.45
C GLY A 186 -0.63 14.68 10.09
N ARG A 187 -0.88 15.98 10.27
CA ARG A 187 0.12 17.04 10.07
C ARG A 187 1.30 16.91 11.02
N GLN A 188 1.05 16.56 12.28
CA GLN A 188 2.12 16.29 13.24
C GLN A 188 2.99 15.11 12.78
N TYR A 189 2.39 14.03 12.30
CA TYR A 189 3.11 12.85 11.79
C TYR A 189 3.92 13.18 10.52
N GLU A 190 3.40 14.03 9.65
CA GLU A 190 4.13 14.53 8.47
C GLU A 190 5.38 15.33 8.89
N LEU A 191 5.24 16.28 9.83
CA LEU A 191 6.37 17.04 10.38
C LEU A 191 7.40 16.15 11.08
N GLN A 192 6.95 15.10 11.76
CA GLN A 192 7.81 14.11 12.41
C GLN A 192 8.42 13.09 11.44
N LYS A 193 8.13 13.17 10.15
CA LYS A 193 8.55 12.18 9.13
C LYS A 193 8.05 10.75 9.40
N ARG A 194 6.92 10.62 10.11
CA ARG A 194 6.19 9.35 10.31
C ARG A 194 5.23 9.04 9.18
N ILE A 195 4.85 10.06 8.40
CA ILE A 195 4.11 10.01 7.15
C ILE A 195 5.03 10.52 6.05
N HIS A 196 5.10 9.80 4.94
CA HIS A 196 5.97 10.08 3.81
C HIS A 196 5.19 10.53 2.56
N ALA A 197 3.92 10.13 2.45
CA ALA A 197 3.05 10.53 1.38
C ALA A 197 2.17 11.71 1.84
N SER A 198 2.36 12.89 1.26
CA SER A 198 1.62 14.12 1.64
C SER A 198 0.11 13.98 1.43
N ASP A 199 -0.32 13.17 0.48
CA ASP A 199 -1.71 12.86 0.19
C ASP A 199 -2.37 11.92 1.22
N SER A 200 -1.59 11.33 2.13
CA SER A 200 -2.11 10.54 3.27
C SER A 200 -2.89 11.40 4.26
N VAL A 201 -2.59 12.71 4.39
CA VAL A 201 -3.30 13.63 5.28
C VAL A 201 -4.52 14.19 4.55
N SER A 202 -5.51 13.33 4.34
CA SER A 202 -6.70 13.63 3.55
C SER A 202 -7.98 13.30 4.32
N LYS A 203 -8.91 14.28 4.40
CA LYS A 203 -10.21 14.05 5.02
C LYS A 203 -10.98 12.91 4.34
N ALA A 204 -10.87 12.77 3.02
CA ALA A 204 -11.55 11.72 2.26
C ALA A 204 -11.04 10.33 2.67
N LEU A 205 -9.72 10.14 2.75
CA LEU A 205 -9.12 8.88 3.20
C LEU A 205 -9.45 8.58 4.66
N PHE A 206 -9.44 9.60 5.54
CA PHE A 206 -9.87 9.42 6.94
C PHE A 206 -11.33 8.98 7.05
N GLN A 207 -12.22 9.51 6.20
CA GLN A 207 -13.62 9.08 6.16
C GLN A 207 -13.75 7.63 5.71
N THR A 208 -12.93 7.16 4.78
CA THR A 208 -12.93 5.76 4.36
C THR A 208 -12.40 4.86 5.49
N ALA A 209 -11.32 5.24 6.15
CA ALA A 209 -10.82 4.53 7.33
C ALA A 209 -11.89 4.45 8.45
N LEU A 210 -12.66 5.52 8.65
CA LEU A 210 -13.79 5.50 9.60
C LEU A 210 -14.91 4.55 9.19
N LYS A 211 -15.20 4.40 7.89
CA LYS A 211 -16.16 3.37 7.42
C LYS A 211 -15.70 1.97 7.81
N LEU A 212 -14.40 1.69 7.68
CA LEU A 212 -13.83 0.43 8.13
C LEU A 212 -13.95 0.28 9.66
N ALA A 213 -13.55 1.30 10.42
CA ALA A 213 -13.67 1.29 11.88
C ALA A 213 -15.12 1.07 12.33
N LYS A 214 -16.09 1.71 11.67
CA LYS A 214 -17.51 1.48 11.92
C LYS A 214 -17.94 0.05 11.61
N ASN A 215 -17.48 -0.51 10.49
CA ASN A 215 -17.78 -1.88 10.09
C ASN A 215 -17.20 -2.93 11.06
N ARG A 216 -16.14 -2.56 11.79
CA ARG A 216 -15.50 -3.37 12.83
C ARG A 216 -15.98 -3.04 14.24
N ASP A 217 -17.08 -2.29 14.39
CA ASP A 217 -17.69 -1.87 15.65
C ASP A 217 -16.72 -1.13 16.59
N LEU A 218 -15.76 -0.36 16.03
CA LEU A 218 -14.76 0.40 16.78
C LEU A 218 -15.24 1.82 17.16
N LEU A 219 -16.40 2.25 16.66
CA LEU A 219 -16.99 3.55 16.95
C LEU A 219 -18.12 3.41 18.00
N GLY A 220 -18.30 4.47 18.78
CA GLY A 220 -19.37 4.51 19.78
C GLY A 220 -18.85 4.35 21.21
N GLU A 221 -19.79 4.11 22.12
CA GLU A 221 -19.52 3.91 23.54
C GLU A 221 -19.36 2.42 23.84
N GLY A 222 -18.47 2.10 24.77
CA GLY A 222 -18.18 0.73 25.18
C GLY A 222 -17.38 0.67 26.46
N ASP A 223 -16.77 -0.45 26.70
CA ASP A 223 -15.94 -0.75 27.86
C ASP A 223 -14.48 -0.99 27.47
N GLU A 224 -13.72 -1.63 28.36
CA GLU A 224 -12.32 -1.99 28.14
C GLU A 224 -12.11 -2.87 26.90
N SER A 225 -13.10 -3.69 26.53
CA SER A 225 -13.03 -4.52 25.33
C SER A 225 -12.96 -3.67 24.05
N LEU A 226 -13.70 -2.56 23.99
CA LEU A 226 -13.61 -1.61 22.90
C LEU A 226 -12.25 -0.92 22.85
N ALA A 227 -11.70 -0.52 24.02
CA ALA A 227 -10.36 0.06 24.07
C ALA A 227 -9.31 -0.91 23.52
N GLN A 228 -9.36 -2.18 23.93
CA GLN A 228 -8.47 -3.23 23.44
C GLN A 228 -8.64 -3.48 21.93
N ALA A 229 -9.88 -3.49 21.44
CA ALA A 229 -10.15 -3.64 20.00
C ALA A 229 -9.59 -2.48 19.16
N ARG A 230 -9.65 -1.24 19.67
CA ARG A 230 -9.04 -0.06 19.02
C ARG A 230 -7.52 -0.13 19.02
N LEU A 231 -6.89 -0.59 20.10
CA LEU A 231 -5.44 -0.82 20.15
C LEU A 231 -5.03 -1.91 19.17
N ALA A 232 -5.73 -3.05 19.14
CA ALA A 232 -5.45 -4.12 18.17
C ALA A 232 -5.57 -3.66 16.71
N PHE A 233 -6.54 -2.79 16.41
CA PHE A 233 -6.65 -2.17 15.09
C PHE A 233 -5.47 -1.25 14.79
N ALA A 234 -5.01 -0.45 15.76
CA ALA A 234 -3.83 0.40 15.57
C ALA A 234 -2.57 -0.44 15.33
N ASP A 235 -2.37 -1.51 16.10
CA ASP A 235 -1.23 -2.43 15.93
C ASP A 235 -1.26 -3.12 14.55
N GLU A 236 -2.42 -3.53 14.08
CA GLU A 236 -2.59 -4.10 12.72
C GLU A 236 -2.09 -3.14 11.64
N ILE A 237 -2.48 -1.87 11.73
CA ILE A 237 -2.08 -0.87 10.73
C ILE A 237 -0.59 -0.52 10.85
N VAL A 238 -0.08 -0.39 12.07
CA VAL A 238 1.36 -0.14 12.31
C VAL A 238 2.20 -1.26 11.70
N ASP A 239 1.78 -2.51 11.87
CA ASP A 239 2.48 -3.67 11.31
C ASP A 239 2.43 -3.66 9.76
N ALA A 240 1.30 -3.32 9.15
CA ALA A 240 1.21 -3.18 7.69
C ALA A 240 2.12 -2.04 7.15
N VAL A 241 2.19 -0.89 7.85
CA VAL A 241 3.12 0.21 7.51
C VAL A 241 4.57 -0.26 7.62
N ARG A 242 4.94 -0.95 8.71
CA ARG A 242 6.29 -1.52 8.90
C ARG A 242 6.70 -2.42 7.73
N ARG A 243 5.81 -3.28 7.25
CA ARG A 243 6.09 -4.13 6.09
C ARG A 243 6.28 -3.33 4.80
N ALA A 244 5.50 -2.27 4.61
CA ALA A 244 5.73 -1.35 3.49
C ALA A 244 7.11 -0.69 3.57
N ASP A 245 7.62 -0.39 4.78
CA ASP A 245 8.98 0.14 4.98
C ASP A 245 10.07 -0.92 4.68
N VAL A 246 9.82 -2.19 4.98
CA VAL A 246 10.71 -3.29 4.55
C VAL A 246 10.83 -3.33 3.02
N ILE A 247 9.72 -3.19 2.30
CA ILE A 247 9.72 -3.13 0.83
C ILE A 247 10.50 -1.90 0.32
N VAL A 248 10.38 -0.74 0.97
CA VAL A 248 11.20 0.45 0.64
C VAL A 248 12.69 0.15 0.79
N ALA A 249 13.09 -0.47 1.88
CA ALA A 249 14.48 -0.83 2.14
C ALA A 249 15.01 -1.81 1.08
N LEU A 250 14.23 -2.81 0.70
CA LEU A 250 14.56 -3.75 -0.37
C LEU A 250 14.71 -3.04 -1.73
N ALA A 251 13.83 -2.10 -2.04
CA ALA A 251 13.90 -1.31 -3.26
C ALA A 251 15.13 -0.40 -3.30
N ALA A 252 15.49 0.23 -2.17
CA ALA A 252 16.67 1.08 -2.04
C ALA A 252 17.99 0.28 -2.10
N GLY A 253 18.07 -0.88 -1.41
CA GLY A 253 19.27 -1.72 -1.39
C GLY A 253 19.65 -2.30 -2.75
N ARG A 254 18.73 -2.37 -3.70
CA ARG A 254 19.00 -2.77 -5.09
C ARG A 254 19.55 -1.64 -5.95
N ARG A 255 19.17 -0.38 -5.68
CA ARG A 255 19.73 0.79 -6.39
C ARG A 255 21.20 1.02 -6.08
N ALA A 256 21.66 0.60 -4.90
CA ALA A 256 23.05 0.73 -4.49
C ALA A 256 23.99 -0.35 -5.09
N ARG A 257 23.45 -1.36 -5.81
CA ARG A 257 24.23 -2.48 -6.39
C ARG A 257 24.28 -2.47 -7.93
N LEU A 258 23.68 -1.47 -8.57
CA LEU A 258 23.79 -1.17 -9.99
C LEU A 258 24.80 -0.05 -10.22
#